data_acd76711191c9e4553decf1f53bc8d23
#
_entry.id   acd76711191c9e4553decf1f53bc8d23
#
_cell.length_a   1.000
_cell.length_b   1.000
_cell.length_c   1.000
_cell.angle_alpha   90.00
_cell.angle_beta   90.00
_cell.angle_gamma   90.00
#
_symmetry.space_group_name_H-M   'P 1'
#
loop_
_entity.id
_entity.type
_entity.pdbx_description
1 polymer ?
#
loop_
_entity_poly.entity_id
_entity_poly.type
_entity_poly.pdbx_seq_one_letter_code
_entity_poly.pdbx_strand_id
1 'polypeptide(L)'
;MHKFIATSFLIILSFQLSSQNLNYNMINNELKANYPEIDFSNKLLVINHWNSNDPVLRESNKEFSRVCKIYEGAKLKGGLKGVVFISISSDNEEITYSICLKKDNINTRFLICDFQAFSSNSKLSKLGFTNEVKNVVFDHNGILLNKNIETNQIYSTFNSLLTR
;
A
#
# COMPACT_ATOMS: atom_id res chain seq x y z
N MET A 1 -57.13 11.70 29.67
CA MET A 1 -56.17 10.67 29.18
C MET A 1 -55.32 11.29 28.09
N HIS A 2 -54.13 11.81 28.40
CA HIS A 2 -53.21 12.36 27.41
C HIS A 2 -52.14 11.30 27.12
N LYS A 3 -52.10 10.82 25.88
CA LYS A 3 -51.04 9.92 25.41
C LYS A 3 -49.81 10.77 25.07
N PHE A 4 -48.74 10.63 25.84
CA PHE A 4 -47.41 11.11 25.47
C PHE A 4 -46.82 10.21 24.41
N ILE A 5 -46.61 10.73 23.22
CA ILE A 5 -45.83 10.09 22.17
C ILE A 5 -44.39 10.52 22.39
N ALA A 6 -43.58 9.59 22.90
CA ALA A 6 -42.15 9.77 23.01
C ALA A 6 -41.53 9.53 21.62
N THR A 7 -41.12 10.61 20.95
CA THR A 7 -40.38 10.54 19.70
C THR A 7 -38.91 10.31 20.05
N SER A 8 -38.46 9.06 19.92
CA SER A 8 -37.05 8.72 20.06
C SER A 8 -36.29 9.26 18.83
N PHE A 9 -35.55 10.33 19.06
CA PHE A 9 -34.57 10.84 18.08
C PHE A 9 -33.38 9.90 18.07
N LEU A 10 -33.32 9.03 17.05
CA LEU A 10 -32.16 8.19 16.78
C LEU A 10 -31.09 9.10 16.14
N ILE A 11 -30.17 9.60 16.96
CA ILE A 11 -28.98 10.29 16.45
C ILE A 11 -28.08 9.22 15.85
N ILE A 12 -28.19 9.04 14.54
CA ILE A 12 -27.20 8.28 13.78
C ILE A 12 -25.96 9.18 13.72
N LEU A 13 -25.03 8.98 14.65
CA LEU A 13 -23.68 9.49 14.51
C LEU A 13 -23.07 8.75 13.32
N SER A 14 -23.16 9.35 12.14
CA SER A 14 -22.31 8.98 11.01
C SER A 14 -20.88 9.33 11.39
N PHE A 15 -20.14 8.39 11.93
CA PHE A 15 -18.70 8.43 11.92
C PHE A 15 -18.29 8.49 10.43
N GLN A 16 -18.14 9.69 9.92
CA GLN A 16 -17.31 9.89 8.74
C GLN A 16 -15.89 9.52 9.19
N LEU A 17 -15.57 8.23 9.08
CA LEU A 17 -14.17 7.85 8.91
C LEU A 17 -13.69 8.67 7.72
N SER A 18 -12.89 9.70 7.98
CA SER A 18 -12.08 10.33 6.95
C SER A 18 -11.13 9.24 6.46
N SER A 19 -11.60 8.42 5.53
CA SER A 19 -10.72 7.59 4.74
C SER A 19 -9.85 8.59 4.00
N GLN A 20 -8.64 8.81 4.49
CA GLN A 20 -7.64 9.53 3.72
C GLN A 20 -7.58 8.78 2.40
N ASN A 21 -8.09 9.40 1.36
CA ASN A 21 -8.19 8.80 0.04
C ASN A 21 -6.77 8.66 -0.50
N LEU A 22 -6.25 7.44 -0.42
CA LEU A 22 -5.05 7.09 -1.17
C LEU A 22 -5.28 7.48 -2.62
N ASN A 23 -4.44 8.38 -3.11
CA ASN A 23 -4.61 8.94 -4.44
C ASN A 23 -3.85 8.10 -5.46
N TYR A 24 -4.50 7.06 -5.99
CA TYR A 24 -3.93 6.20 -7.01
C TYR A 24 -3.34 6.98 -8.20
N ASN A 25 -4.03 8.01 -8.69
CA ASN A 25 -3.55 8.78 -9.83
C ASN A 25 -2.22 9.49 -9.53
N MET A 26 -2.07 10.05 -8.34
CA MET A 26 -0.81 10.65 -7.92
C MET A 26 0.29 9.61 -7.79
N ILE A 27 0.00 8.44 -7.20
CA ILE A 27 0.94 7.33 -7.10
C ILE A 27 1.39 6.88 -8.49
N ASN A 28 0.45 6.66 -9.40
CA ASN A 28 0.72 6.22 -10.77
C ASN A 28 1.53 7.27 -11.55
N ASN A 29 1.23 8.55 -11.39
CA ASN A 29 1.99 9.63 -12.01
C ASN A 29 3.42 9.71 -11.48
N GLU A 30 3.60 9.55 -10.17
CA GLU A 30 4.93 9.50 -9.55
C GLU A 30 5.75 8.32 -10.07
N LEU A 31 5.12 7.14 -10.19
CA LEU A 31 5.79 5.96 -10.74
C LEU A 31 6.19 6.15 -12.21
N LYS A 32 5.30 6.69 -13.03
CA LYS A 32 5.60 6.96 -14.44
C LYS A 32 6.69 8.02 -14.61
N ALA A 33 6.73 9.02 -13.74
CA ALA A 33 7.76 10.04 -13.78
C ALA A 33 9.15 9.51 -13.41
N ASN A 34 9.22 8.59 -12.42
CA ASN A 34 10.49 8.03 -11.96
C ASN A 34 10.94 6.79 -12.75
N TYR A 35 9.99 6.08 -13.40
CA TYR A 35 10.24 4.83 -14.13
C TYR A 35 9.50 4.83 -15.47
N PRO A 36 9.82 5.75 -16.39
CA PRO A 36 9.07 5.92 -17.63
C PRO A 36 9.14 4.70 -18.57
N GLU A 37 10.16 3.87 -18.41
CA GLU A 37 10.37 2.66 -19.21
C GLU A 37 9.52 1.45 -18.74
N ILE A 38 8.83 1.59 -17.60
CA ILE A 38 8.04 0.50 -17.01
C ILE A 38 6.58 0.61 -17.42
N ASP A 39 6.07 -0.46 -17.99
CA ASP A 39 4.62 -0.61 -18.21
C ASP A 39 3.95 -1.16 -16.95
N PHE A 40 3.20 -0.27 -16.27
CA PHE A 40 2.39 -0.62 -15.11
C PHE A 40 0.97 -1.06 -15.49
N SER A 41 0.63 -1.05 -16.79
CA SER A 41 -0.70 -1.44 -17.24
C SER A 41 -0.97 -2.94 -16.98
N ASN A 42 -2.24 -3.24 -16.72
CA ASN A 42 -2.68 -4.62 -16.46
C ASN A 42 -1.92 -5.36 -15.35
N LYS A 43 -1.34 -4.62 -14.40
CA LYS A 43 -0.63 -5.20 -13.25
C LYS A 43 -1.30 -4.83 -11.94
N LEU A 44 -1.18 -5.73 -10.98
CA LEU A 44 -1.52 -5.46 -9.60
C LEU A 44 -0.41 -4.58 -9.00
N LEU A 45 -0.78 -3.48 -8.39
CA LEU A 45 0.15 -2.59 -7.73
C LEU A 45 0.11 -2.85 -6.22
N VAL A 46 1.22 -3.31 -5.67
CA VAL A 46 1.38 -3.59 -4.24
C VAL A 46 2.37 -2.61 -3.66
N ILE A 47 1.93 -1.81 -2.72
CA ILE A 47 2.74 -0.77 -2.09
C ILE A 47 2.88 -1.11 -0.62
N ASN A 48 4.10 -1.19 -0.14
CA ASN A 48 4.39 -1.38 1.27
C ASN A 48 5.20 -0.20 1.81
N HIS A 49 4.67 0.41 2.87
CA HIS A 49 5.35 1.45 3.64
C HIS A 49 6.05 0.82 4.83
N TRP A 50 7.32 1.18 5.03
CA TRP A 50 8.15 0.64 6.08
C TRP A 50 9.18 1.65 6.60
N ASN A 51 9.83 1.28 7.70
CA ASN A 51 10.94 2.02 8.29
C ASN A 51 11.99 1.03 8.77
N SER A 52 13.26 1.30 8.53
CA SER A 52 14.37 0.40 8.86
C SER A 52 14.57 0.21 10.37
N ASN A 53 14.14 1.17 11.17
CA ASN A 53 14.22 1.14 12.63
C ASN A 53 13.02 0.43 13.29
N ASP A 54 11.97 0.11 12.53
CA ASP A 54 10.83 -0.65 13.01
C ASP A 54 10.96 -2.13 12.57
N PRO A 55 11.25 -3.04 13.51
CA PRO A 55 11.46 -4.46 13.17
C PRO A 55 10.22 -5.12 12.54
N VAL A 56 9.02 -4.71 12.93
CA VAL A 56 7.76 -5.27 12.42
C VAL A 56 7.53 -4.83 10.97
N LEU A 57 7.68 -3.53 10.72
CA LEU A 57 7.54 -2.98 9.36
C LEU A 57 8.64 -3.51 8.44
N ARG A 58 9.86 -3.67 8.95
CA ARG A 58 10.97 -4.24 8.20
C ARG A 58 10.72 -5.70 7.82
N GLU A 59 10.23 -6.53 8.75
CA GLU A 59 9.88 -7.91 8.43
C GLU A 59 8.71 -7.99 7.44
N SER A 60 7.71 -7.14 7.59
CA SER A 60 6.62 -6.99 6.62
C SER A 60 7.14 -6.68 5.22
N ASN A 61 8.08 -5.74 5.09
CA ASN A 61 8.67 -5.37 3.80
C ASN A 61 9.38 -6.55 3.12
N LYS A 62 10.13 -7.35 3.89
CA LYS A 62 10.77 -8.58 3.40
C LYS A 62 9.75 -9.57 2.85
N GLU A 63 8.69 -9.81 3.61
CA GLU A 63 7.66 -10.77 3.25
C GLU A 63 6.87 -10.32 2.02
N PHE A 64 6.48 -9.04 1.94
CA PHE A 64 5.85 -8.47 0.75
C PHE A 64 6.75 -8.60 -0.48
N SER A 65 8.03 -8.23 -0.37
CA SER A 65 8.99 -8.36 -1.47
C SER A 65 9.09 -9.79 -1.97
N ARG A 66 9.20 -10.77 -1.05
CA ARG A 66 9.30 -12.18 -1.37
C ARG A 66 8.06 -12.72 -2.07
N VAL A 67 6.89 -12.41 -1.53
CA VAL A 67 5.61 -12.88 -2.09
C VAL A 67 5.36 -12.24 -3.45
N CYS A 68 5.53 -10.93 -3.58
CA CYS A 68 5.31 -10.25 -4.84
C CYS A 68 6.21 -10.79 -5.96
N LYS A 69 7.45 -11.17 -5.65
CA LYS A 69 8.36 -11.80 -6.61
C LYS A 69 7.83 -13.14 -7.14
N ILE A 70 7.15 -13.93 -6.30
CA ILE A 70 6.54 -15.20 -6.72
C ILE A 70 5.43 -14.95 -7.74
N TYR A 71 4.69 -13.85 -7.59
CA TYR A 71 3.55 -13.51 -8.44
C TYR A 71 3.88 -12.51 -9.57
N GLU A 72 5.14 -12.14 -9.75
CA GLU A 72 5.56 -11.10 -10.71
C GLU A 72 5.05 -11.36 -12.14
N GLY A 73 5.07 -12.62 -12.58
CA GLY A 73 4.58 -13.03 -13.90
C GLY A 73 3.26 -13.80 -13.91
N ALA A 74 2.55 -13.87 -12.77
CA ALA A 74 1.37 -14.69 -12.64
C ALA A 74 0.18 -14.13 -13.42
N LYS A 75 -0.67 -15.03 -13.92
CA LYS A 75 -1.98 -14.65 -14.46
C LYS A 75 -2.96 -14.51 -13.30
N LEU A 76 -3.51 -13.33 -13.15
CA LEU A 76 -4.40 -12.97 -12.06
C LEU A 76 -5.83 -12.70 -12.58
N LYS A 77 -6.81 -12.76 -11.67
CA LYS A 77 -8.21 -12.45 -11.98
C LYS A 77 -8.35 -11.03 -12.53
N GLY A 78 -9.40 -10.79 -13.32
CA GLY A 78 -9.64 -9.50 -13.94
C GLY A 78 -8.70 -9.17 -15.11
N GLY A 79 -7.97 -10.15 -15.65
CA GLY A 79 -7.05 -9.95 -16.78
C GLY A 79 -5.70 -9.34 -16.40
N LEU A 80 -5.41 -9.25 -15.10
CA LEU A 80 -4.13 -8.74 -14.60
C LEU A 80 -2.98 -9.70 -14.94
N LYS A 81 -1.84 -9.13 -15.32
CA LYS A 81 -0.63 -9.83 -15.76
C LYS A 81 0.53 -9.54 -14.82
N GLY A 82 0.51 -10.15 -13.66
CA GLY A 82 1.58 -10.02 -12.68
C GLY A 82 1.37 -8.92 -11.65
N VAL A 83 2.38 -8.78 -10.79
CA VAL A 83 2.41 -7.89 -9.65
C VAL A 83 3.61 -6.97 -9.76
N VAL A 84 3.42 -5.70 -9.45
CA VAL A 84 4.50 -4.72 -9.24
C VAL A 84 4.56 -4.42 -7.75
N PHE A 85 5.72 -4.64 -7.16
CA PHE A 85 5.98 -4.30 -5.77
C PHE A 85 6.71 -2.97 -5.67
N ILE A 86 6.16 -2.07 -4.85
CA ILE A 86 6.73 -0.77 -4.57
C ILE A 86 7.00 -0.68 -3.08
N SER A 87 8.25 -0.45 -2.74
CA SER A 87 8.68 -0.24 -1.37
C SER A 87 8.80 1.25 -1.10
N ILE A 88 8.10 1.75 -0.09
CA ILE A 88 8.19 3.14 0.34
C ILE A 88 8.83 3.18 1.71
N SER A 89 9.98 3.85 1.81
CA SER A 89 10.67 4.05 3.09
C SER A 89 10.38 5.42 3.68
N SER A 90 10.13 5.43 4.98
CA SER A 90 10.04 6.64 5.81
C SER A 90 11.29 6.88 6.66
N ASP A 91 12.43 6.32 6.26
CA ASP A 91 13.70 6.60 6.92
C ASP A 91 14.15 8.03 6.66
N ASN A 92 14.83 8.63 7.64
CA ASN A 92 15.33 9.99 7.54
C ASN A 92 16.58 10.12 6.65
N GLU A 93 17.25 9.00 6.38
CA GLU A 93 18.52 8.99 5.65
C GLU A 93 18.56 7.83 4.63
N GLU A 94 19.02 8.14 3.43
CA GLU A 94 19.16 7.18 2.35
C GLU A 94 20.07 6.01 2.72
N ILE A 95 21.15 6.27 3.40
CA ILE A 95 22.13 5.25 3.77
C ILE A 95 21.52 4.17 4.66
N THR A 96 20.64 4.57 5.58
CA THR A 96 20.03 3.64 6.55
C THR A 96 19.16 2.61 5.87
N TYR A 97 18.23 3.03 4.99
CA TYR A 97 17.39 2.07 4.29
C TYR A 97 18.17 1.22 3.29
N SER A 98 19.18 1.79 2.61
CA SER A 98 20.00 1.06 1.64
C SER A 98 20.76 -0.10 2.28
N ILE A 99 21.31 0.13 3.48
CA ILE A 99 21.97 -0.92 4.27
C ILE A 99 20.96 -2.02 4.63
N CYS A 100 19.76 -1.65 5.08
CA CYS A 100 18.74 -2.62 5.45
C CYS A 100 18.25 -3.44 4.26
N LEU A 101 18.01 -2.82 3.10
CA LEU A 101 17.64 -3.54 1.88
C LEU A 101 18.67 -4.59 1.48
N LYS A 102 19.97 -4.22 1.53
CA LYS A 102 21.07 -5.17 1.25
C LYS A 102 21.12 -6.30 2.27
N LYS A 103 21.05 -5.98 3.57
CA LYS A 103 21.08 -6.96 4.66
C LYS A 103 19.92 -7.94 4.59
N ASP A 104 18.74 -7.47 4.20
CA ASP A 104 17.52 -8.26 4.10
C ASP A 104 17.35 -8.95 2.75
N ASN A 105 18.32 -8.78 1.84
CA ASN A 105 18.29 -9.31 0.48
C ASN A 105 17.00 -8.92 -0.28
N ILE A 106 16.55 -7.70 -0.05
CA ILE A 106 15.39 -7.14 -0.74
C ILE A 106 15.87 -6.51 -2.02
N ASN A 107 15.57 -7.16 -3.13
CA ASN A 107 15.79 -6.61 -4.46
C ASN A 107 14.50 -5.93 -4.92
N THR A 108 14.29 -4.70 -4.47
CA THR A 108 13.16 -3.90 -4.96
C THR A 108 13.63 -3.04 -6.13
N ARG A 109 12.94 -3.19 -7.25
CA ARG A 109 13.19 -2.37 -8.44
C ARG A 109 12.57 -0.98 -8.28
N PHE A 110 11.52 -0.86 -7.48
CA PHE A 110 10.77 0.36 -7.30
C PHE A 110 10.83 0.78 -5.84
N LEU A 111 11.62 1.80 -5.59
CA LEU A 111 11.82 2.35 -4.27
C LEU A 111 11.46 3.84 -4.29
N ILE A 112 10.60 4.24 -3.39
CA ILE A 112 10.29 5.64 -3.13
C ILE A 112 10.78 5.95 -1.71
N CYS A 113 11.61 6.97 -1.59
CA CYS A 113 12.09 7.45 -0.30
C CYS A 113 11.52 8.83 -0.03
N ASP A 114 11.06 9.02 1.18
CA ASP A 114 10.57 10.30 1.65
C ASP A 114 11.19 10.64 3.01
N PHE A 115 12.30 11.36 2.95
CA PHE A 115 13.06 11.77 4.15
C PHE A 115 12.33 12.78 5.04
N GLN A 116 11.18 13.26 4.60
CA GLN A 116 10.30 14.14 5.37
C GLN A 116 8.97 13.45 5.71
N ALA A 117 9.00 12.14 5.82
CA ALA A 117 7.82 11.32 6.04
C ALA A 117 6.95 11.90 7.17
N PHE A 118 5.64 11.99 6.86
CA PHE A 118 4.59 12.50 7.77
C PHE A 118 4.62 13.98 8.13
N SER A 119 5.54 14.79 7.58
CA SER A 119 5.33 16.23 7.57
C SER A 119 4.17 16.57 6.60
N SER A 120 3.50 17.71 6.82
CA SER A 120 2.38 18.15 5.94
C SER A 120 2.78 18.33 4.48
N ASN A 121 4.07 18.49 4.21
CA ASN A 121 4.64 18.67 2.88
C ASN A 121 5.29 17.40 2.31
N SER A 122 5.28 16.30 3.06
CA SER A 122 5.92 15.07 2.64
C SER A 122 5.26 14.47 1.39
N LYS A 123 6.07 13.78 0.58
CA LYS A 123 5.58 13.04 -0.59
C LYS A 123 4.57 11.97 -0.16
N LEU A 124 4.85 11.23 0.90
CA LEU A 124 3.97 10.19 1.43
C LEU A 124 2.62 10.75 1.88
N SER A 125 2.63 11.88 2.59
CA SER A 125 1.39 12.54 3.01
C SER A 125 0.54 12.97 1.81
N LYS A 126 1.17 13.54 0.76
CA LYS A 126 0.49 13.91 -0.48
C LYS A 126 -0.10 12.70 -1.23
N LEU A 127 0.56 11.56 -1.17
CA LEU A 127 0.08 10.30 -1.74
C LEU A 127 -1.03 9.65 -0.91
N GLY A 128 -1.33 10.18 0.28
CA GLY A 128 -2.34 9.68 1.19
C GLY A 128 -1.86 8.58 2.15
N PHE A 129 -0.55 8.39 2.27
CA PHE A 129 0.01 7.49 3.28
C PHE A 129 0.11 8.19 4.64
N THR A 130 -0.16 7.42 5.68
CA THR A 130 -0.04 7.84 7.08
C THR A 130 0.66 6.76 7.88
N ASN A 131 0.94 7.03 9.14
CA ASN A 131 1.45 6.01 10.06
C ASN A 131 0.54 4.78 10.20
N GLU A 132 -0.76 4.94 9.91
CA GLU A 132 -1.74 3.86 10.00
C GLU A 132 -1.81 3.01 8.72
N VAL A 133 -1.30 3.53 7.59
CA VAL A 133 -1.33 2.82 6.30
C VAL A 133 0.02 2.17 6.07
N LYS A 134 0.08 0.86 6.29
CA LYS A 134 1.29 0.06 6.15
C LYS A 134 1.45 -0.53 4.75
N ASN A 135 0.35 -0.97 4.16
CA ASN A 135 0.39 -1.55 2.81
C ASN A 135 -0.95 -1.38 2.11
N VAL A 136 -0.90 -1.34 0.79
CA VAL A 136 -2.11 -1.25 -0.04
C VAL A 136 -1.92 -2.04 -1.33
N VAL A 137 -3.03 -2.54 -1.86
CA VAL A 137 -3.08 -3.27 -3.11
C VAL A 137 -4.13 -2.63 -4.01
N PHE A 138 -3.71 -2.17 -5.19
CA PHE A 138 -4.57 -1.63 -6.22
C PHE A 138 -4.60 -2.54 -7.45
N ASP A 139 -5.73 -2.55 -8.14
CA ASP A 139 -5.79 -3.04 -9.51
C ASP A 139 -5.27 -1.99 -10.52
N HIS A 140 -5.23 -2.35 -11.80
CA HIS A 140 -4.76 -1.47 -12.87
C HIS A 140 -5.67 -0.25 -13.15
N ASN A 141 -6.92 -0.28 -12.65
CA ASN A 141 -7.87 0.82 -12.75
C ASN A 141 -7.81 1.77 -11.54
N GLY A 142 -6.95 1.46 -10.57
CA GLY A 142 -6.84 2.22 -9.34
C GLY A 142 -7.89 1.86 -8.30
N ILE A 143 -8.57 0.73 -8.46
CA ILE A 143 -9.50 0.21 -7.45
C ILE A 143 -8.66 -0.36 -6.30
N LEU A 144 -8.90 0.15 -5.09
CA LEU A 144 -8.28 -0.37 -3.88
C LEU A 144 -8.87 -1.76 -3.57
N LEU A 145 -8.06 -2.80 -3.73
CA LEU A 145 -8.48 -4.18 -3.46
C LEU A 145 -8.28 -4.57 -2.00
N ASN A 146 -7.20 -4.05 -1.40
CA ASN A 146 -6.90 -4.36 0.00
C ASN A 146 -6.08 -3.24 0.66
N LYS A 147 -6.22 -3.11 1.97
CA LYS A 147 -5.48 -2.17 2.81
C LYS A 147 -5.05 -2.87 4.09
N ASN A 148 -3.79 -2.68 4.48
CA ASN A 148 -3.21 -3.23 5.71
C ASN A 148 -3.35 -4.75 5.86
N ILE A 149 -3.00 -5.49 4.78
CA ILE A 149 -2.95 -6.96 4.82
C ILE A 149 -1.94 -7.37 5.89
N GLU A 150 -2.34 -8.26 6.79
CA GLU A 150 -1.44 -8.85 7.77
C GLU A 150 -0.40 -9.76 7.09
N THR A 151 0.83 -9.76 7.61
CA THR A 151 1.95 -10.50 7.00
C THR A 151 1.64 -11.99 6.83
N ASN A 152 0.92 -12.60 7.78
CA ASN A 152 0.52 -14.01 7.72
C ASN A 152 -0.59 -14.30 6.69
N GLN A 153 -1.27 -13.27 6.18
CA GLN A 153 -2.36 -13.38 5.21
C GLN A 153 -1.92 -13.09 3.77
N ILE A 154 -0.69 -12.63 3.55
CA ILE A 154 -0.21 -12.22 2.23
C ILE A 154 -0.38 -13.33 1.20
N TYR A 155 0.07 -14.53 1.51
CA TYR A 155 -0.04 -15.68 0.60
C TYR A 155 -1.48 -16.05 0.26
N SER A 156 -2.33 -16.15 1.26
CA SER A 156 -3.74 -16.50 1.03
C SER A 156 -4.45 -15.44 0.20
N THR A 157 -4.15 -14.17 0.45
CA THR A 157 -4.67 -13.05 -0.32
C THR A 157 -4.25 -13.14 -1.79
N PHE A 158 -2.96 -13.31 -2.07
CA PHE A 158 -2.49 -13.40 -3.45
C PHE A 158 -2.97 -14.67 -4.16
N ASN A 159 -3.01 -15.82 -3.47
CA ASN A 159 -3.57 -17.04 -4.02
C ASN A 159 -5.04 -16.90 -4.43
N SER A 160 -5.81 -16.10 -3.68
CA SER A 160 -7.21 -15.84 -4.02
C SER A 160 -7.39 -15.03 -5.31
N LEU A 161 -6.34 -14.33 -5.73
CA LEU A 161 -6.30 -13.52 -6.95
C LEU A 161 -5.83 -14.31 -8.18
N LEU A 162 -5.31 -15.53 -8.04
CA LEU A 162 -4.90 -16.35 -9.18
C LEU A 162 -6.12 -16.74 -10.03
N THR A 163 -5.95 -16.76 -11.35
CA THR A 163 -6.90 -17.43 -12.26
C THR A 163 -6.71 -18.94 -12.12
N ARG A 164 -7.81 -19.63 -11.89
CA ARG A 164 -7.85 -21.08 -11.98
C ARG A 164 -7.86 -21.52 -13.43
#